data_df6888410e48913c85390a6ac8e8964c
#
_entry.id   df6888410e48913c85390a6ac8e8964c
#
_cell.length_a   1.000
_cell.length_b   1.000
_cell.length_c   1.000
_cell.angle_alpha   90.00
_cell.angle_beta   90.00
_cell.angle_gamma   90.00
#
_symmetry.space_group_name_H-M   'P 1'
#
loop_
_entity.id
_entity.type
_entity.pdbx_description
1 polymer ?
#
loop_
_entity_poly.entity_id
_entity_poly.type
_entity_poly.pdbx_seq_one_letter_code
_entity_poly.pdbx_strand_id
1 'polypeptide(L)'
;SCTFAISNNCHRDCFFCFNPNEKDFAYYCEHQFPWREKLEGLAREGSTPVCLALSGGEPMLYPDEACAYFECARNLFPGVHTRLYTSGDLLNAALLDRLRDSGLDEIRFSVKQSDEPEGQEKLFAIMELALERIPTVMVEMPPIPGTEASMRTLLKRLDALGVHGINLLEFAYAMWNWEVFDSLGLTLRNPPNRVCYDYTYAGSLAVQDSEELCLRLMLWAVEEGLTLGMHYCSLENKHRAQVRNIDEPYADLDARYAFDYGDYFLKTGMVFGPDRAPVRAALRALGCTDFLEDKVGDSTSFHPRWLPQAAHVRFADGSAVRPCVSTNVVALHGGKPSLRELKVELFEDAAPVQLVDETKASDEAAGFGL
;
A
#
# COMPACT_ATOMS: atom_id res chain seq x y z
N SER A 1 -9.98 -1.07 1.60
CA SER A 1 -10.11 -0.19 2.78
C SER A 1 -9.67 1.23 2.43
N CYS A 2 -10.32 2.23 3.01
CA CYS A 2 -9.95 3.63 2.87
C CYS A 2 -9.51 4.15 4.24
N THR A 3 -8.36 4.84 4.29
CA THR A 3 -7.84 5.44 5.52
C THR A 3 -7.95 6.95 5.43
N PHE A 4 -8.46 7.55 6.49
CA PHE A 4 -8.63 8.99 6.65
C PHE A 4 -7.77 9.51 7.79
N ALA A 5 -7.52 10.80 7.78
CA ALA A 5 -6.88 11.51 8.89
C ALA A 5 -7.71 12.75 9.27
N ILE A 6 -7.69 13.11 10.55
CA ILE A 6 -8.22 14.40 11.04
C ILE A 6 -7.15 15.47 10.88
N SER A 7 -5.93 15.18 11.30
CA SER A 7 -4.77 16.06 11.26
C SER A 7 -3.48 15.24 11.25
N ASN A 8 -2.36 15.83 10.88
CA ASN A 8 -1.03 15.25 11.06
C ASN A 8 -0.41 15.58 12.43
N ASN A 9 -1.13 16.36 13.25
CA ASN A 9 -0.66 16.68 14.60
C ASN A 9 -0.57 15.42 15.48
N CYS A 10 0.55 15.28 16.18
CA CYS A 10 0.82 14.16 17.08
C CYS A 10 1.63 14.66 18.28
N HIS A 11 1.37 14.11 19.46
CA HIS A 11 2.15 14.37 20.65
C HIS A 11 3.38 13.47 20.81
N ARG A 12 3.52 12.46 19.90
CA ARG A 12 4.65 11.53 19.85
C ARG A 12 5.65 11.96 18.79
N ASP A 13 6.92 11.73 19.05
CA ASP A 13 8.05 12.00 18.16
C ASP A 13 8.72 10.67 17.75
N CYS A 14 8.04 9.89 16.93
CA CYS A 14 8.55 8.61 16.47
C CYS A 14 9.54 8.82 15.32
N PHE A 15 10.81 8.45 15.51
CA PHE A 15 11.85 8.65 14.48
C PHE A 15 11.54 7.96 13.15
N PHE A 16 10.70 6.93 13.15
CA PHE A 16 10.28 6.15 11.98
C PHE A 16 8.92 6.55 11.41
N CYS A 17 8.32 7.65 11.88
CA CYS A 17 7.04 8.12 11.37
C CYS A 17 7.14 8.55 9.91
N PHE A 18 6.17 8.14 9.06
CA PHE A 18 6.14 8.52 7.65
C PHE A 18 5.45 9.84 7.36
N ASN A 19 4.59 10.29 8.25
CA ASN A 19 3.77 11.47 8.01
C ASN A 19 4.59 12.70 7.57
N PRO A 20 5.80 12.95 8.12
CA PRO A 20 6.62 14.07 7.67
C PRO A 20 7.10 14.00 6.20
N ASN A 21 7.01 12.83 5.55
CA ASN A 21 7.31 12.70 4.12
C ASN A 21 6.14 13.19 3.23
N GLU A 22 4.96 13.38 3.81
CA GLU A 22 3.79 13.80 3.05
C GLU A 22 3.89 15.27 2.62
N LYS A 23 3.40 15.54 1.42
CA LYS A 23 3.23 16.90 0.96
C LYS A 23 2.27 17.64 1.89
N ASP A 24 2.59 18.90 2.19
CA ASP A 24 1.79 19.75 3.07
C ASP A 24 1.67 19.26 4.53
N PHE A 25 2.62 18.41 4.99
CA PHE A 25 2.64 17.87 6.35
C PHE A 25 2.51 18.96 7.41
N ALA A 26 3.34 20.01 7.35
CA ALA A 26 3.34 21.11 8.32
C ALA A 26 2.00 21.85 8.35
N TYR A 27 1.38 22.06 7.18
CA TYR A 27 0.06 22.67 7.10
C TYR A 27 -0.99 21.85 7.85
N TYR A 28 -1.01 20.52 7.63
CA TYR A 28 -1.96 19.63 8.28
C TYR A 28 -1.61 19.25 9.73
N CYS A 29 -0.46 19.67 10.26
CA CYS A 29 -0.22 19.67 11.71
C CYS A 29 -1.03 20.77 12.41
N GLU A 30 -1.26 21.91 11.74
CA GLU A 30 -1.99 23.06 12.27
C GLU A 30 -3.47 23.11 11.83
N HIS A 31 -3.82 22.41 10.76
CA HIS A 31 -5.14 22.39 10.15
C HIS A 31 -5.68 20.97 10.03
N GLN A 32 -7.00 20.87 10.04
CA GLN A 32 -7.66 19.56 9.83
C GLN A 32 -7.80 19.25 8.34
N PHE A 33 -7.74 17.97 7.99
CA PHE A 33 -8.13 17.46 6.69
C PHE A 33 -9.65 17.59 6.51
N PRO A 34 -10.15 17.83 5.30
CA PRO A 34 -11.58 17.87 5.00
C PRO A 34 -12.15 16.43 4.92
N TRP A 35 -12.03 15.66 6.00
CA TRP A 35 -12.38 14.25 6.04
C TRP A 35 -13.87 14.01 5.75
N ARG A 36 -14.74 14.88 6.25
CA ARG A 36 -16.19 14.78 6.05
C ARG A 36 -16.58 14.90 4.59
N GLU A 37 -16.08 15.93 3.92
CA GLU A 37 -16.33 16.17 2.49
C GLU A 37 -15.84 14.98 1.63
N LYS A 38 -14.66 14.45 1.95
CA LYS A 38 -14.10 13.28 1.28
C LYS A 38 -14.95 12.02 1.51
N LEU A 39 -15.41 11.79 2.73
CA LEU A 39 -16.24 10.63 3.08
C LEU A 39 -17.62 10.71 2.38
N GLU A 40 -18.26 11.88 2.39
CA GLU A 40 -19.50 12.15 1.65
C GLU A 40 -19.29 12.04 0.12
N GLY A 41 -18.12 12.42 -0.37
CA GLY A 41 -17.71 12.26 -1.77
C GLY A 41 -17.72 10.79 -2.19
N LEU A 42 -17.10 9.90 -1.40
CA LEU A 42 -17.12 8.46 -1.65
C LEU A 42 -18.55 7.90 -1.71
N ALA A 43 -19.43 8.36 -0.82
CA ALA A 43 -20.83 7.92 -0.82
C ALA A 43 -21.58 8.40 -2.08
N ARG A 44 -21.37 9.65 -2.50
CA ARG A 44 -21.95 10.19 -3.75
C ARG A 44 -21.48 9.47 -5.01
N GLU A 45 -20.25 9.01 -5.02
CA GLU A 45 -19.65 8.23 -6.11
C GLU A 45 -20.11 6.76 -6.14
N GLY A 46 -20.90 6.34 -5.16
CA GLY A 46 -21.39 4.96 -5.06
C GLY A 46 -20.32 3.96 -4.64
N SER A 47 -19.24 4.43 -4.00
CA SER A 47 -18.19 3.57 -3.47
C SER A 47 -18.72 2.62 -2.39
N THR A 48 -18.19 1.41 -2.33
CA THR A 48 -18.54 0.39 -1.33
C THR A 48 -17.30 -0.04 -0.53
N PRO A 49 -16.77 0.82 0.37
CA PRO A 49 -15.59 0.48 1.14
C PRO A 49 -15.88 -0.69 2.10
N VAL A 50 -14.98 -1.67 2.15
CA VAL A 50 -15.05 -2.78 3.10
C VAL A 50 -14.66 -2.33 4.50
N CYS A 51 -13.73 -1.39 4.60
CA CYS A 51 -13.25 -0.84 5.87
C CYS A 51 -12.96 0.65 5.72
N LEU A 52 -13.40 1.43 6.70
CA LEU A 52 -13.10 2.85 6.87
C LEU A 52 -12.24 3.02 8.12
N ALA A 53 -11.03 3.48 7.93
CA ALA A 53 -10.06 3.62 9.01
C ALA A 53 -9.73 5.09 9.29
N LEU A 54 -9.51 5.41 10.55
CA LEU A 54 -9.04 6.70 11.02
C LEU A 54 -7.60 6.58 11.54
N SER A 55 -6.70 7.37 10.99
CA SER A 55 -5.27 7.41 11.30
C SER A 55 -4.77 8.87 11.22
N GLY A 56 -3.56 9.09 10.78
CA GLY A 56 -2.91 10.40 10.60
C GLY A 56 -1.83 10.63 11.64
N GLY A 57 -1.84 11.78 12.32
CA GLY A 57 -1.06 12.02 13.54
C GLY A 57 -1.59 11.19 14.72
N GLU A 58 -2.12 11.85 15.75
CA GLU A 58 -2.85 11.14 16.82
C GLU A 58 -4.33 11.58 16.80
N PRO A 59 -5.25 10.71 16.34
CA PRO A 59 -6.67 11.06 16.25
C PRO A 59 -7.29 11.44 17.60
N MET A 60 -6.77 10.91 18.71
CA MET A 60 -7.28 11.17 20.04
C MET A 60 -6.91 12.54 20.59
N LEU A 61 -6.14 13.35 19.88
CA LEU A 61 -6.04 14.80 20.13
C LEU A 61 -7.35 15.53 19.76
N TYR A 62 -8.20 14.90 18.96
CA TYR A 62 -9.47 15.43 18.46
C TYR A 62 -10.61 14.42 18.70
N PRO A 63 -10.93 14.07 19.96
CA PRO A 63 -11.82 12.98 20.28
C PRO A 63 -13.27 13.20 19.77
N ASP A 64 -13.74 14.43 19.74
CA ASP A 64 -15.07 14.76 19.23
C ASP A 64 -15.15 14.56 17.72
N GLU A 65 -14.12 14.95 16.98
CA GLU A 65 -14.03 14.72 15.55
C GLU A 65 -13.89 13.23 15.20
N ALA A 66 -13.14 12.47 16.02
CA ALA A 66 -13.02 11.02 15.84
C ALA A 66 -14.36 10.31 16.03
N CYS A 67 -15.12 10.64 17.07
CA CYS A 67 -16.47 10.12 17.26
C CYS A 67 -17.38 10.51 16.09
N ALA A 68 -17.38 11.78 15.69
CA ALA A 68 -18.17 12.28 14.56
C ALA A 68 -17.82 11.57 13.24
N TYR A 69 -16.55 11.20 13.05
CA TYR A 69 -16.11 10.42 11.89
C TYR A 69 -16.75 9.03 11.85
N PHE A 70 -16.74 8.29 12.96
CA PHE A 70 -17.31 6.95 13.03
C PHE A 70 -18.84 6.97 12.88
N GLU A 71 -19.52 7.92 13.51
CA GLU A 71 -20.96 8.13 13.31
C GLU A 71 -21.30 8.42 11.85
N CYS A 72 -20.55 9.32 11.21
CA CYS A 72 -20.72 9.66 9.80
C CYS A 72 -20.46 8.44 8.89
N ALA A 73 -19.40 7.68 9.16
CA ALA A 73 -19.07 6.46 8.44
C ALA A 73 -20.19 5.42 8.50
N ARG A 74 -20.75 5.18 9.67
CA ARG A 74 -21.87 4.26 9.88
C ARG A 74 -23.14 4.70 9.16
N ASN A 75 -23.43 5.99 9.18
CA ASN A 75 -24.61 6.56 8.54
C ASN A 75 -24.53 6.48 7.01
N LEU A 76 -23.37 6.78 6.45
CA LEU A 76 -23.15 6.78 4.99
C LEU A 76 -22.94 5.37 4.42
N PHE A 77 -22.35 4.47 5.19
CA PHE A 77 -21.99 3.11 4.77
C PHE A 77 -22.46 2.08 5.81
N PRO A 78 -23.76 1.78 5.88
CA PRO A 78 -24.28 0.81 6.83
C PRO A 78 -23.59 -0.54 6.72
N GLY A 79 -23.05 -1.04 7.85
CA GLY A 79 -22.35 -2.32 7.92
C GLY A 79 -20.87 -2.25 7.53
N VAL A 80 -20.31 -1.08 7.19
CA VAL A 80 -18.87 -0.93 6.95
C VAL A 80 -18.08 -1.22 8.25
N HIS A 81 -16.97 -1.92 8.13
CA HIS A 81 -16.04 -2.10 9.26
C HIS A 81 -15.28 -0.81 9.54
N THR A 82 -15.27 -0.37 10.80
CA THR A 82 -14.59 0.86 11.23
C THR A 82 -13.37 0.55 12.07
N ARG A 83 -12.30 1.31 11.86
CA ARG A 83 -11.02 1.08 12.53
C ARG A 83 -10.37 2.38 12.98
N LEU A 84 -9.79 2.36 14.17
CA LEU A 84 -9.00 3.45 14.73
C LEU A 84 -7.54 3.01 14.91
N TYR A 85 -6.60 3.87 14.50
CA TYR A 85 -5.18 3.75 14.83
C TYR A 85 -4.82 4.82 15.86
N THR A 86 -4.17 4.43 16.96
CA THR A 86 -3.80 5.36 18.04
C THR A 86 -2.59 4.87 18.82
N SER A 87 -1.87 5.80 19.45
CA SER A 87 -0.85 5.48 20.45
C SER A 87 -1.47 4.94 21.75
N GLY A 88 -2.73 5.26 22.02
CA GLY A 88 -3.44 4.87 23.23
C GLY A 88 -3.25 5.81 24.44
N ASP A 89 -2.25 6.68 24.41
CA ASP A 89 -1.86 7.53 25.56
C ASP A 89 -2.96 8.44 26.10
N LEU A 90 -3.86 8.86 25.22
CA LEU A 90 -4.94 9.81 25.55
C LEU A 90 -6.27 9.12 25.85
N LEU A 91 -6.31 7.80 25.80
CA LEU A 91 -7.52 7.01 26.04
C LEU A 91 -7.79 6.83 27.54
N ASN A 92 -9.06 6.68 27.84
CA ASN A 92 -9.59 6.27 29.16
C ASN A 92 -10.93 5.55 28.94
N ALA A 93 -11.49 4.99 30.01
CA ALA A 93 -12.74 4.22 29.93
C ALA A 93 -13.88 5.03 29.29
N ALA A 94 -14.07 6.29 29.68
CA ALA A 94 -15.16 7.14 29.17
C ALA A 94 -15.01 7.43 27.68
N LEU A 95 -13.77 7.65 27.20
CA LEU A 95 -13.52 7.88 25.77
C LEU A 95 -13.69 6.59 24.96
N LEU A 96 -13.29 5.43 25.49
CA LEU A 96 -13.52 4.13 24.86
C LEU A 96 -15.03 3.84 24.77
N ASP A 97 -15.84 4.16 25.79
CA ASP A 97 -17.28 4.05 25.72
C ASP A 97 -17.87 4.94 24.63
N ARG A 98 -17.43 6.20 24.51
CA ARG A 98 -17.86 7.10 23.44
C ARG A 98 -17.51 6.57 22.04
N LEU A 99 -16.30 6.05 21.84
CA LEU A 99 -15.87 5.45 20.57
C LEU A 99 -16.71 4.24 20.21
N ARG A 100 -17.00 3.35 21.17
CA ARG A 100 -17.92 2.22 20.97
C ARG A 100 -19.29 2.71 20.52
N ASP A 101 -19.86 3.67 21.25
CA ASP A 101 -21.21 4.18 21.00
C ASP A 101 -21.30 4.92 19.65
N SER A 102 -20.19 5.51 19.18
CA SER A 102 -20.05 6.09 17.84
C SER A 102 -19.88 5.04 16.73
N GLY A 103 -19.76 3.75 17.07
CA GLY A 103 -19.69 2.64 16.11
C GLY A 103 -18.30 2.21 15.71
N LEU A 104 -17.32 2.30 16.59
CA LEU A 104 -15.98 1.74 16.38
C LEU A 104 -15.99 0.21 16.54
N ASP A 105 -15.51 -0.52 15.51
CA ASP A 105 -15.40 -1.99 15.52
C ASP A 105 -14.03 -2.48 15.95
N GLU A 106 -12.98 -1.78 15.55
CA GLU A 106 -11.60 -2.23 15.72
C GLU A 106 -10.70 -1.07 16.17
N ILE A 107 -9.92 -1.29 17.22
CA ILE A 107 -8.88 -0.38 17.66
C ILE A 107 -7.51 -1.04 17.48
N ARG A 108 -6.56 -0.32 16.89
CA ARG A 108 -5.17 -0.74 16.73
C ARG A 108 -4.24 0.18 17.50
N PHE A 109 -3.58 -0.40 18.48
CA PHE A 109 -2.60 0.28 19.30
C PHE A 109 -1.21 0.21 18.68
N SER A 110 -0.50 1.32 18.70
CA SER A 110 0.90 1.38 18.29
C SER A 110 1.81 1.35 19.53
N VAL A 111 2.34 0.17 19.86
CA VAL A 111 3.30 0.03 20.96
C VAL A 111 4.65 0.57 20.53
N LYS A 112 5.23 1.46 21.33
CA LYS A 112 6.57 2.01 21.07
C LYS A 112 7.61 1.23 21.85
N GLN A 113 8.56 0.63 21.17
CA GLN A 113 9.64 -0.15 21.79
C GLN A 113 10.60 0.71 22.61
N SER A 114 10.61 2.03 22.35
CA SER A 114 11.41 3.03 23.08
C SER A 114 10.73 3.56 24.34
N ASP A 115 9.47 3.20 24.60
CA ASP A 115 8.78 3.69 25.79
C ASP A 115 9.34 3.03 27.05
N GLU A 116 9.44 3.83 28.13
CA GLU A 116 9.81 3.35 29.44
C GLU A 116 8.80 2.31 29.95
N PRO A 117 9.22 1.35 30.79
CA PRO A 117 8.35 0.28 31.28
C PRO A 117 7.03 0.76 31.89
N GLU A 118 7.04 1.88 32.60
CA GLU A 118 5.82 2.47 33.17
C GLU A 118 4.84 2.96 32.09
N GLY A 119 5.34 3.50 30.98
CA GLY A 119 4.53 3.92 29.83
C GLY A 119 3.88 2.72 29.15
N GLN A 120 4.63 1.65 28.97
CA GLN A 120 4.12 0.40 28.40
C GLN A 120 3.05 -0.23 29.32
N GLU A 121 3.24 -0.29 30.64
CA GLU A 121 2.23 -0.82 31.56
C GLU A 121 0.93 0.01 31.55
N LYS A 122 1.03 1.33 31.44
CA LYS A 122 -0.17 2.18 31.27
C LYS A 122 -0.91 1.84 29.99
N LEU A 123 -0.18 1.63 28.90
CA LEU A 123 -0.78 1.24 27.61
C LEU A 123 -1.45 -0.14 27.70
N PHE A 124 -0.84 -1.11 28.37
CA PHE A 124 -1.47 -2.42 28.57
C PHE A 124 -2.76 -2.31 29.41
N ALA A 125 -2.79 -1.49 30.44
CA ALA A 125 -4.01 -1.22 31.22
C ALA A 125 -5.13 -0.59 30.34
N ILE A 126 -4.76 0.27 29.39
CA ILE A 126 -5.72 0.83 28.41
C ILE A 126 -6.21 -0.26 27.44
N MET A 127 -5.33 -1.19 27.02
CA MET A 127 -5.75 -2.33 26.19
C MET A 127 -6.73 -3.24 26.91
N GLU A 128 -6.53 -3.52 28.21
CA GLU A 128 -7.48 -4.26 29.04
C GLU A 128 -8.86 -3.58 29.06
N LEU A 129 -8.91 -2.26 29.26
CA LEU A 129 -10.15 -1.50 29.20
C LEU A 129 -10.80 -1.53 27.82
N ALA A 130 -9.98 -1.54 26.75
CA ALA A 130 -10.46 -1.60 25.39
C ALA A 130 -11.06 -2.98 25.06
N LEU A 131 -10.44 -4.06 25.53
CA LEU A 131 -10.93 -5.45 25.36
C LEU A 131 -12.34 -5.68 25.92
N GLU A 132 -12.71 -4.95 26.98
CA GLU A 132 -14.05 -5.00 27.55
C GLU A 132 -15.11 -4.23 26.75
N ARG A 133 -14.69 -3.31 25.83
CA ARG A 133 -15.57 -2.29 25.25
C ARG A 133 -15.63 -2.30 23.73
N ILE A 134 -14.51 -2.61 23.08
CA ILE A 134 -14.37 -2.57 21.63
C ILE A 134 -14.33 -4.00 21.09
N PRO A 135 -15.11 -4.32 20.05
CA PRO A 135 -15.21 -5.71 19.55
C PRO A 135 -13.87 -6.33 19.15
N THR A 136 -12.94 -5.53 18.59
CA THR A 136 -11.63 -6.03 18.16
C THR A 136 -10.54 -5.09 18.65
N VAL A 137 -9.58 -5.65 19.39
CA VAL A 137 -8.39 -4.94 19.89
C VAL A 137 -7.16 -5.59 19.28
N MET A 138 -6.36 -4.80 18.58
CA MET A 138 -5.14 -5.26 17.92
C MET A 138 -3.96 -4.33 18.22
N VAL A 139 -2.77 -4.82 17.96
CA VAL A 139 -1.55 -4.02 17.92
C VAL A 139 -1.08 -3.90 16.46
N GLU A 140 -0.59 -2.74 16.08
CA GLU A 140 0.07 -2.52 14.80
C GLU A 140 1.35 -1.73 15.00
N MET A 141 2.48 -2.34 14.71
CA MET A 141 3.79 -1.72 14.90
C MET A 141 4.87 -2.38 14.03
N PRO A 142 5.92 -1.66 13.67
CA PRO A 142 7.09 -2.28 13.07
C PRO A 142 8.02 -2.85 14.14
N PRO A 143 8.42 -4.14 14.05
CA PRO A 143 9.58 -4.63 14.78
C PRO A 143 10.86 -3.96 14.25
N ILE A 144 11.65 -3.37 15.13
CA ILE A 144 12.90 -2.72 14.75
C ILE A 144 14.01 -3.79 14.72
N PRO A 145 14.84 -3.90 13.67
CA PRO A 145 15.95 -4.82 13.64
C PRO A 145 16.84 -4.72 14.89
N GLY A 146 17.23 -5.88 15.44
CA GLY A 146 17.96 -5.96 16.70
C GLY A 146 17.10 -6.05 17.98
N THR A 147 15.77 -5.90 17.90
CA THR A 147 14.88 -5.90 19.08
C THR A 147 14.13 -7.23 19.30
N GLU A 148 14.60 -8.34 18.75
CA GLU A 148 13.89 -9.61 18.78
C GLU A 148 13.50 -10.07 20.21
N ALA A 149 14.40 -9.93 21.19
CA ALA A 149 14.15 -10.37 22.56
C ALA A 149 13.01 -9.56 23.23
N SER A 150 12.99 -8.24 23.05
CA SER A 150 11.91 -7.39 23.57
C SER A 150 10.59 -7.63 22.85
N MET A 151 10.64 -7.90 21.54
CA MET A 151 9.44 -8.29 20.79
C MET A 151 8.84 -9.61 21.25
N ARG A 152 9.65 -10.63 21.52
CA ARG A 152 9.17 -11.90 22.09
C ARG A 152 8.50 -11.70 23.45
N THR A 153 9.06 -10.84 24.30
CA THR A 153 8.44 -10.47 25.58
C THR A 153 7.09 -9.77 25.38
N LEU A 154 7.03 -8.83 24.45
CA LEU A 154 5.79 -8.13 24.08
C LEU A 154 4.73 -9.13 23.59
N LEU A 155 5.06 -10.02 22.66
CA LEU A 155 4.12 -10.99 22.11
C LEU A 155 3.52 -11.89 23.20
N LYS A 156 4.32 -12.40 24.15
CA LYS A 156 3.81 -13.14 25.31
C LYS A 156 2.87 -12.29 26.18
N ARG A 157 3.18 -11.02 26.37
CA ARG A 157 2.34 -10.11 27.16
C ARG A 157 0.99 -9.86 26.47
N LEU A 158 1.00 -9.62 25.16
CA LEU A 158 -0.23 -9.41 24.36
C LEU A 158 -1.10 -10.66 24.33
N ASP A 159 -0.49 -11.84 24.18
CA ASP A 159 -1.20 -13.13 24.22
C ASP A 159 -1.87 -13.34 25.59
N ALA A 160 -1.12 -13.11 26.68
CA ALA A 160 -1.64 -13.23 28.05
C ALA A 160 -2.76 -12.22 28.37
N LEU A 161 -2.78 -11.05 27.75
CA LEU A 161 -3.84 -10.05 27.86
C LEU A 161 -5.11 -10.45 27.06
N GLY A 162 -5.00 -11.36 26.11
CA GLY A 162 -6.09 -11.75 25.23
C GLY A 162 -6.33 -10.73 24.10
N VAL A 163 -5.29 -9.97 23.70
CA VAL A 163 -5.34 -9.11 22.51
C VAL A 163 -5.59 -10.01 21.29
N HIS A 164 -6.50 -9.60 20.38
CA HIS A 164 -6.94 -10.42 19.25
C HIS A 164 -5.83 -10.70 18.25
N GLY A 165 -4.90 -9.76 18.07
CA GLY A 165 -3.77 -9.96 17.17
C GLY A 165 -2.81 -8.80 17.08
N ILE A 166 -1.72 -9.05 16.38
CA ILE A 166 -0.71 -8.05 16.03
C ILE A 166 -0.44 -8.05 14.54
N ASN A 167 -0.38 -6.86 13.95
CA ASN A 167 0.12 -6.63 12.61
C ASN A 167 1.57 -6.17 12.68
N LEU A 168 2.49 -7.05 12.33
CA LEU A 168 3.91 -6.74 12.23
C LEU A 168 4.15 -6.02 10.90
N LEU A 169 4.45 -4.74 10.95
CA LEU A 169 4.79 -3.96 9.77
C LEU A 169 6.25 -4.19 9.40
N GLU A 170 6.56 -4.50 8.16
CA GLU A 170 7.93 -4.44 7.69
C GLU A 170 8.48 -3.04 7.97
N PHE A 171 9.62 -2.99 8.69
CA PHE A 171 10.19 -1.73 9.12
C PHE A 171 10.75 -0.97 7.91
N ALA A 172 10.26 0.22 7.71
CA ALA A 172 10.55 0.99 6.53
C ALA A 172 11.34 2.26 6.87
N TYR A 173 12.17 2.65 5.95
CA TYR A 173 13.08 3.78 6.06
C TYR A 173 12.32 5.10 5.92
N ALA A 174 12.25 5.90 6.98
CA ALA A 174 11.64 7.22 6.94
C ALA A 174 12.62 8.23 6.31
N MET A 175 12.38 8.60 5.06
CA MET A 175 13.32 9.40 4.26
C MET A 175 13.61 10.79 4.85
N TRP A 176 12.64 11.41 5.52
CA TRP A 176 12.81 12.72 6.17
C TRP A 176 13.81 12.68 7.33
N ASN A 177 14.07 11.52 7.93
CA ASN A 177 14.88 11.34 9.14
C ASN A 177 15.97 10.27 8.95
N TRP A 178 16.49 10.14 7.73
CA TRP A 178 17.47 9.12 7.36
C TRP A 178 18.73 9.13 8.23
N GLU A 179 19.14 10.31 8.71
CA GLU A 179 20.33 10.48 9.57
C GLU A 179 20.20 9.72 10.91
N VAL A 180 18.99 9.64 11.46
CA VAL A 180 18.74 8.85 12.69
C VAL A 180 18.84 7.36 12.39
N PHE A 181 18.31 6.90 11.25
CA PHE A 181 18.47 5.51 10.83
C PHE A 181 19.93 5.13 10.65
N ASP A 182 20.71 5.99 10.02
CA ASP A 182 22.16 5.79 9.83
C ASP A 182 22.90 5.76 11.18
N SER A 183 22.59 6.67 12.08
CA SER A 183 23.17 6.71 13.44
C SER A 183 22.88 5.46 14.28
N LEU A 184 21.78 4.78 13.99
CA LEU A 184 21.38 3.52 14.63
C LEU A 184 21.96 2.30 13.90
N GLY A 185 22.75 2.49 12.83
CA GLY A 185 23.30 1.42 12.01
C GLY A 185 22.25 0.67 11.17
N LEU A 186 21.07 1.27 10.96
CA LEU A 186 20.02 0.70 10.14
C LEU A 186 20.29 1.01 8.67
N THR A 187 20.33 -0.02 7.84
CA THR A 187 20.64 0.11 6.42
C THR A 187 19.44 -0.29 5.57
N LEU A 188 19.43 0.16 4.33
CA LEU A 188 18.42 -0.29 3.36
C LEU A 188 18.62 -1.76 3.01
N ARG A 189 17.51 -2.47 2.81
CA ARG A 189 17.49 -3.85 2.33
C ARG A 189 18.23 -3.95 0.98
N ASN A 190 19.08 -4.96 0.87
CA ASN A 190 19.83 -5.26 -0.34
C ASN A 190 19.66 -6.74 -0.76
N PRO A 191 19.11 -7.07 -1.94
CA PRO A 191 18.58 -6.11 -2.93
C PRO A 191 17.29 -5.42 -2.44
N PRO A 192 17.06 -4.17 -2.86
CA PRO A 192 15.81 -3.47 -2.52
C PRO A 192 14.63 -4.12 -3.24
N ASN A 193 13.43 -3.97 -2.69
CA ASN A 193 12.22 -4.40 -3.37
C ASN A 193 12.12 -3.73 -4.75
N ARG A 194 11.60 -4.47 -5.74
CA ARG A 194 11.25 -3.89 -7.03
C ARG A 194 10.03 -2.99 -6.82
N VAL A 195 10.27 -1.69 -6.86
CA VAL A 195 9.22 -0.68 -6.83
C VAL A 195 9.39 0.23 -8.04
N CYS A 196 8.29 0.67 -8.61
CA CYS A 196 8.30 1.77 -9.53
C CYS A 196 8.39 3.04 -8.67
N TYR A 197 9.52 3.71 -8.66
CA TYR A 197 9.79 4.83 -7.74
C TYR A 197 8.79 5.97 -7.82
N ASP A 198 8.16 6.18 -8.98
CA ASP A 198 7.10 7.17 -9.17
C ASP A 198 5.74 6.71 -8.62
N TYR A 199 5.67 5.47 -8.13
CA TYR A 199 4.45 4.85 -7.63
C TYR A 199 4.69 4.13 -6.30
N THR A 200 5.41 4.74 -5.39
CA THR A 200 5.68 4.18 -4.07
C THR A 200 4.58 4.55 -3.09
N TYR A 201 4.14 3.56 -2.31
CA TYR A 201 3.32 3.83 -1.13
C TYR A 201 4.18 4.52 -0.08
N ALA A 202 3.87 5.79 0.22
CA ALA A 202 4.61 6.62 1.16
C ALA A 202 6.13 6.74 0.90
N GLY A 203 6.62 6.36 -0.28
CA GLY A 203 8.02 6.49 -0.66
C GLY A 203 9.00 5.66 0.15
N SER A 204 8.56 4.60 0.81
CA SER A 204 9.37 3.88 1.80
C SER A 204 10.06 2.66 1.21
N LEU A 205 11.33 2.50 1.57
CA LEU A 205 12.12 1.31 1.29
C LEU A 205 12.30 0.49 2.56
N ALA A 206 12.34 -0.85 2.43
CA ALA A 206 12.53 -1.74 3.57
C ALA A 206 13.91 -1.55 4.22
N VAL A 207 13.94 -1.62 5.54
CA VAL A 207 15.17 -1.72 6.33
C VAL A 207 15.67 -3.15 6.29
N GLN A 208 17.00 -3.33 6.15
CA GLN A 208 17.66 -4.63 6.16
C GLN A 208 17.28 -5.43 7.42
N ASP A 209 17.09 -6.74 7.30
CA ASP A 209 16.73 -7.70 8.35
C ASP A 209 15.32 -7.53 8.95
N SER A 210 14.52 -6.58 8.48
CA SER A 210 13.16 -6.35 9.00
C SER A 210 12.19 -7.47 8.63
N GLU A 211 12.22 -7.94 7.38
CA GLU A 211 11.41 -9.07 6.92
C GLU A 211 11.75 -10.34 7.72
N GLU A 212 13.02 -10.66 7.79
CA GLU A 212 13.51 -11.85 8.51
C GLU A 212 13.14 -11.80 9.99
N LEU A 213 13.20 -10.63 10.62
CA LEU A 213 12.76 -10.47 12.01
C LEU A 213 11.27 -10.74 12.16
N CYS A 214 10.41 -10.18 11.29
CA CYS A 214 8.98 -10.46 11.32
C CYS A 214 8.68 -11.95 11.16
N LEU A 215 9.31 -12.61 10.18
CA LEU A 215 9.10 -14.03 9.92
C LEU A 215 9.60 -14.91 11.08
N ARG A 216 10.77 -14.60 11.68
CA ARG A 216 11.27 -15.33 12.86
C ARG A 216 10.35 -15.16 14.07
N LEU A 217 9.78 -13.96 14.29
CA LEU A 217 8.83 -13.72 15.38
C LEU A 217 7.55 -14.54 15.19
N MET A 218 7.03 -14.61 13.97
CA MET A 218 5.84 -15.42 13.67
C MET A 218 6.10 -16.91 13.87
N LEU A 219 7.23 -17.43 13.35
CA LEU A 219 7.61 -18.84 13.54
C LEU A 219 7.77 -19.18 15.02
N TRP A 220 8.51 -18.33 15.74
CA TRP A 220 8.70 -18.49 17.17
C TRP A 220 7.38 -18.47 17.96
N ALA A 221 6.43 -17.60 17.61
CA ALA A 221 5.13 -17.54 18.28
C ALA A 221 4.34 -18.84 18.09
N VAL A 222 4.41 -19.46 16.90
CA VAL A 222 3.82 -20.78 16.64
C VAL A 222 4.51 -21.86 17.46
N GLU A 223 5.83 -21.87 17.54
CA GLU A 223 6.62 -22.83 18.33
C GLU A 223 6.33 -22.72 19.85
N GLU A 224 6.11 -21.50 20.34
CA GLU A 224 5.72 -21.24 21.75
C GLU A 224 4.24 -21.54 22.03
N GLY A 225 3.43 -21.78 20.99
CA GLY A 225 2.01 -22.07 21.13
C GLY A 225 1.17 -20.84 21.49
N LEU A 226 1.58 -19.63 21.10
CA LEU A 226 0.78 -18.42 21.32
C LEU A 226 -0.52 -18.49 20.52
N THR A 227 -1.60 -17.99 21.12
CA THR A 227 -2.94 -17.91 20.50
C THR A 227 -3.20 -16.55 19.82
N LEU A 228 -2.32 -15.57 20.06
CA LEU A 228 -2.36 -14.24 19.45
C LEU A 228 -2.35 -14.35 17.92
N GLY A 229 -3.37 -13.78 17.26
CA GLY A 229 -3.39 -13.68 15.82
C GLY A 229 -2.22 -12.84 15.30
N MET A 230 -1.45 -13.34 14.33
CA MET A 230 -0.31 -12.62 13.79
C MET A 230 -0.42 -12.44 12.29
N HIS A 231 -0.11 -11.24 11.82
CA HIS A 231 -0.03 -10.90 10.41
C HIS A 231 1.28 -10.16 10.12
N TYR A 232 1.94 -10.52 9.03
CA TYR A 232 3.10 -9.78 8.51
C TYR A 232 2.67 -8.92 7.31
N CYS A 233 2.84 -7.63 7.45
CA CYS A 233 2.53 -6.65 6.41
C CYS A 233 3.80 -6.23 5.67
N SER A 234 4.16 -6.97 4.63
CA SER A 234 5.36 -6.66 3.84
C SER A 234 5.17 -5.42 2.96
N LEU A 235 6.25 -4.67 2.76
CA LEU A 235 6.25 -3.53 1.84
C LEU A 235 6.09 -3.98 0.40
N GLU A 236 6.74 -5.07 0.01
CA GLU A 236 6.58 -5.63 -1.33
C GLU A 236 5.12 -5.97 -1.64
N ASN A 237 4.43 -6.66 -0.71
CA ASN A 237 3.02 -6.97 -0.91
C ASN A 237 2.14 -5.71 -0.96
N LYS A 238 2.44 -4.70 -0.13
CA LYS A 238 1.73 -3.41 -0.20
C LYS A 238 1.85 -2.79 -1.59
N HIS A 239 3.06 -2.70 -2.12
CA HIS A 239 3.29 -2.13 -3.45
C HIS A 239 2.58 -2.93 -4.53
N ARG A 240 2.69 -4.26 -4.51
CA ARG A 240 2.05 -5.14 -5.51
C ARG A 240 0.53 -5.19 -5.37
N ALA A 241 0.01 -5.45 -4.17
CA ALA A 241 -1.43 -5.57 -3.96
C ALA A 241 -2.18 -4.26 -4.23
N GLN A 242 -1.59 -3.12 -3.90
CA GLN A 242 -2.22 -1.82 -4.19
C GLN A 242 -2.25 -1.52 -5.69
N VAL A 243 -1.17 -1.78 -6.39
CA VAL A 243 -1.12 -1.61 -7.85
C VAL A 243 -2.18 -2.50 -8.50
N ARG A 244 -2.22 -3.78 -8.12
CA ARG A 244 -3.22 -4.72 -8.61
C ARG A 244 -4.65 -4.20 -8.38
N ASN A 245 -4.97 -3.79 -7.15
CA ASN A 245 -6.32 -3.33 -6.79
C ASN A 245 -6.75 -2.07 -7.55
N ILE A 246 -5.79 -1.25 -7.99
CA ILE A 246 -6.05 -0.05 -8.78
C ILE A 246 -6.19 -0.39 -10.26
N ASP A 247 -5.32 -1.21 -10.81
CA ASP A 247 -5.17 -1.41 -12.25
C ASP A 247 -6.00 -2.59 -12.79
N GLU A 248 -6.11 -3.71 -12.05
CA GLU A 248 -6.83 -4.90 -12.52
C GLU A 248 -8.31 -4.65 -12.90
N PRO A 249 -9.10 -3.82 -12.18
CA PRO A 249 -10.46 -3.49 -12.59
C PRO A 249 -10.56 -2.79 -13.95
N TYR A 250 -9.46 -2.29 -14.46
CA TYR A 250 -9.35 -1.55 -15.72
C TYR A 250 -8.44 -2.25 -16.74
N ALA A 251 -8.20 -3.55 -16.57
CA ALA A 251 -7.35 -4.33 -17.48
C ALA A 251 -7.77 -4.20 -18.95
N ASP A 252 -9.07 -4.08 -19.20
CA ASP A 252 -9.66 -3.96 -20.56
C ASP A 252 -9.98 -2.50 -20.94
N LEU A 253 -9.45 -1.49 -20.22
CA LEU A 253 -9.77 -0.08 -20.46
C LEU A 253 -9.45 0.37 -21.89
N ASP A 254 -8.39 -0.17 -22.49
CA ASP A 254 -7.94 0.19 -23.82
C ASP A 254 -7.26 -1.00 -24.50
N ALA A 255 -7.76 -1.42 -25.67
CA ALA A 255 -7.28 -2.58 -26.44
C ALA A 255 -5.81 -2.52 -26.87
N ARG A 256 -5.15 -1.37 -26.74
CA ARG A 256 -3.72 -1.18 -27.03
C ARG A 256 -2.82 -1.51 -25.85
N TYR A 257 -3.39 -1.81 -24.71
CA TYR A 257 -2.69 -2.14 -23.49
C TYR A 257 -2.93 -3.60 -23.11
N ALA A 258 -2.01 -4.16 -22.36
CA ALA A 258 -2.15 -5.46 -21.71
C ALA A 258 -1.83 -5.29 -20.22
N PHE A 259 -2.65 -5.89 -19.38
CA PHE A 259 -2.38 -6.01 -17.96
C PHE A 259 -1.31 -7.08 -17.73
N ASP A 260 -0.22 -6.70 -17.05
CA ASP A 260 0.89 -7.60 -16.75
C ASP A 260 0.71 -8.18 -15.33
N TYR A 261 0.35 -9.46 -15.24
CA TYR A 261 0.18 -10.17 -13.98
C TYR A 261 1.50 -10.35 -13.19
N GLY A 262 2.66 -10.08 -13.80
CA GLY A 262 3.96 -10.13 -13.13
C GLY A 262 4.22 -8.93 -12.22
N ASP A 263 3.80 -7.72 -12.62
CA ASP A 263 4.00 -6.48 -11.88
C ASP A 263 2.73 -5.65 -11.67
N TYR A 264 1.59 -6.10 -12.23
CA TYR A 264 0.25 -5.51 -12.14
C TYR A 264 0.08 -4.13 -12.78
N PHE A 265 0.96 -3.74 -13.70
CA PHE A 265 0.82 -2.53 -14.49
C PHE A 265 0.25 -2.80 -15.88
N LEU A 266 -0.30 -1.77 -16.50
CA LEU A 266 -0.72 -1.83 -17.90
C LEU A 266 0.46 -1.49 -18.82
N LYS A 267 0.76 -2.37 -19.75
CA LYS A 267 1.85 -2.25 -20.71
C LYS A 267 1.33 -1.90 -22.09
N THR A 268 2.07 -1.07 -22.83
CA THR A 268 1.85 -0.84 -24.27
C THR A 268 3.18 -0.83 -25.01
N GLY A 269 3.17 -1.31 -26.27
CA GLY A 269 4.31 -1.17 -27.16
C GLY A 269 4.35 0.22 -27.77
N MET A 270 5.54 0.80 -27.89
CA MET A 270 5.73 2.13 -28.47
C MET A 270 6.92 2.17 -29.41
N VAL A 271 6.83 3.04 -30.41
CA VAL A 271 7.94 3.47 -31.27
C VAL A 271 7.90 4.97 -31.46
N PHE A 272 9.07 5.59 -31.63
CA PHE A 272 9.25 7.04 -31.71
C PHE A 272 9.87 7.48 -33.02
N GLY A 273 9.62 8.71 -33.41
CA GLY A 273 10.25 9.38 -34.52
C GLY A 273 10.21 8.58 -35.83
N PRO A 274 11.37 8.35 -36.50
CA PRO A 274 11.42 7.67 -37.80
C PRO A 274 10.98 6.19 -37.75
N ASP A 275 11.02 5.53 -36.59
CA ASP A 275 10.64 4.14 -36.43
C ASP A 275 9.13 3.91 -36.60
N ARG A 276 8.32 4.93 -36.44
CA ARG A 276 6.85 4.87 -36.46
C ARG A 276 6.29 4.36 -37.77
N ALA A 277 6.73 4.94 -38.90
CA ALA A 277 6.17 4.61 -40.21
C ALA A 277 6.45 3.16 -40.64
N PRO A 278 7.70 2.66 -40.59
CA PRO A 278 8.00 1.28 -40.97
C PRO A 278 7.38 0.25 -40.02
N VAL A 279 7.37 0.49 -38.71
CA VAL A 279 6.75 -0.43 -37.76
C VAL A 279 5.23 -0.49 -37.97
N ARG A 280 4.56 0.64 -38.10
CA ARG A 280 3.14 0.67 -38.37
C ARG A 280 2.77 -0.06 -39.68
N ALA A 281 3.55 0.15 -40.73
CA ALA A 281 3.32 -0.56 -42.00
C ALA A 281 3.48 -2.06 -41.85
N ALA A 282 4.54 -2.52 -41.20
CA ALA A 282 4.82 -3.93 -40.93
C ALA A 282 3.73 -4.58 -40.07
N LEU A 283 3.35 -3.95 -38.96
CA LEU A 283 2.31 -4.49 -38.06
C LEU A 283 0.92 -4.51 -38.73
N ARG A 284 0.58 -3.50 -39.54
CA ARG A 284 -0.66 -3.53 -40.36
C ARG A 284 -0.72 -4.71 -41.32
N ALA A 285 0.39 -5.04 -41.96
CA ALA A 285 0.48 -6.20 -42.84
C ALA A 285 0.25 -7.53 -42.10
N LEU A 286 0.51 -7.55 -40.79
CA LEU A 286 0.27 -8.70 -39.90
C LEU A 286 -1.12 -8.66 -39.23
N GLY A 287 -1.95 -7.67 -39.54
CA GLY A 287 -3.33 -7.55 -39.04
C GLY A 287 -3.51 -6.67 -37.80
N CYS A 288 -2.48 -5.95 -37.35
CA CYS A 288 -2.65 -4.95 -36.30
C CYS A 288 -3.40 -3.71 -36.86
N THR A 289 -4.55 -3.39 -36.28
CA THR A 289 -5.39 -2.24 -36.67
C THR A 289 -5.41 -1.12 -35.65
N ASP A 290 -5.14 -1.43 -34.39
CA ASP A 290 -5.26 -0.50 -33.27
C ASP A 290 -3.92 0.18 -32.97
N PHE A 291 -3.84 1.46 -33.37
CA PHE A 291 -2.70 2.32 -33.10
C PHE A 291 -3.17 3.63 -32.47
N LEU A 292 -2.40 4.15 -31.53
CA LEU A 292 -2.54 5.53 -31.06
C LEU A 292 -1.35 6.34 -31.57
N GLU A 293 -1.65 7.41 -32.32
CA GLU A 293 -0.66 8.34 -32.80
C GLU A 293 -0.62 9.55 -31.88
N ASP A 294 0.48 9.75 -31.19
CA ASP A 294 0.75 10.98 -30.45
C ASP A 294 1.67 11.86 -31.28
N LYS A 295 1.11 12.99 -31.74
CA LYS A 295 1.86 13.97 -32.55
C LYS A 295 2.78 14.85 -31.71
N VAL A 296 2.47 15.04 -30.43
CA VAL A 296 3.26 15.87 -29.52
C VAL A 296 4.49 15.08 -29.05
N GLY A 297 4.27 13.85 -28.61
CA GLY A 297 5.33 12.92 -28.19
C GLY A 297 6.04 12.24 -29.36
N ASP A 298 5.66 12.52 -30.61
CA ASP A 298 6.18 11.89 -31.83
C ASP A 298 6.25 10.35 -31.72
N SER A 299 5.19 9.74 -31.18
CA SER A 299 5.10 8.31 -30.89
C SER A 299 3.91 7.61 -31.55
N THR A 300 4.01 6.30 -31.69
CA THR A 300 2.94 5.41 -32.08
C THR A 300 2.87 4.27 -31.06
N SER A 301 1.71 4.10 -30.43
CA SER A 301 1.45 3.03 -29.46
C SER A 301 0.61 1.93 -30.07
N PHE A 302 0.84 0.69 -29.63
CA PHE A 302 0.15 -0.53 -30.08
C PHE A 302 0.18 -1.58 -28.98
N HIS A 303 -0.67 -2.61 -29.09
CA HIS A 303 -0.74 -3.68 -28.10
C HIS A 303 0.63 -4.40 -27.97
N PRO A 304 1.14 -4.64 -26.74
CA PRO A 304 2.50 -5.15 -26.50
C PRO A 304 2.77 -6.55 -27.11
N ARG A 305 1.74 -7.33 -27.42
CA ARG A 305 1.87 -8.60 -28.15
C ARG A 305 2.61 -8.48 -29.50
N TRP A 306 2.65 -7.27 -30.05
CA TRP A 306 3.31 -6.98 -31.31
C TRP A 306 4.77 -6.54 -31.19
N LEU A 307 5.27 -6.42 -29.97
CA LEU A 307 6.66 -6.00 -29.72
C LEU A 307 7.72 -6.90 -30.37
N PRO A 308 7.59 -8.24 -30.31
CA PRO A 308 8.53 -9.12 -30.99
C PRO A 308 8.58 -8.87 -32.50
N GLN A 309 7.42 -8.70 -33.14
CA GLN A 309 7.34 -8.41 -34.59
C GLN A 309 7.91 -7.02 -34.91
N ALA A 310 7.62 -6.02 -34.06
CA ALA A 310 8.18 -4.67 -34.21
C ALA A 310 9.71 -4.67 -34.13
N ALA A 311 10.31 -5.44 -33.22
CA ALA A 311 11.75 -5.57 -33.06
C ALA A 311 12.48 -6.18 -34.29
N HIS A 312 11.75 -6.91 -35.11
CA HIS A 312 12.30 -7.50 -36.35
C HIS A 312 12.25 -6.56 -37.56
N VAL A 313 11.58 -5.41 -37.45
CA VAL A 313 11.51 -4.42 -38.54
C VAL A 313 12.88 -3.79 -38.77
N ARG A 314 13.24 -3.57 -40.03
CA ARG A 314 14.48 -2.97 -40.46
C ARG A 314 14.21 -1.83 -41.44
N PHE A 315 15.03 -0.81 -41.42
CA PHE A 315 15.08 0.21 -42.46
C PHE A 315 15.72 -0.34 -43.75
N ALA A 316 15.60 0.42 -44.85
CA ALA A 316 16.17 0.02 -46.13
C ALA A 316 17.70 -0.10 -46.10
N ASP A 317 18.38 0.60 -45.21
CA ASP A 317 19.83 0.51 -45.00
C ASP A 317 20.23 -0.67 -44.07
N GLY A 318 19.25 -1.49 -43.61
CA GLY A 318 19.47 -2.61 -42.71
C GLY A 318 19.52 -2.27 -41.23
N SER A 319 19.46 -0.99 -40.86
CA SER A 319 19.40 -0.59 -39.44
C SER A 319 18.11 -1.05 -38.77
N ALA A 320 18.21 -1.38 -37.48
CA ALA A 320 17.09 -1.86 -36.68
C ALA A 320 16.26 -0.68 -36.11
N VAL A 321 14.96 -0.86 -36.08
CA VAL A 321 14.07 -0.02 -35.26
C VAL A 321 14.26 -0.33 -33.78
N ARG A 322 13.85 0.60 -32.90
CA ARG A 322 14.03 0.51 -31.45
C ARG A 322 12.66 0.58 -30.74
N PRO A 323 11.88 -0.50 -30.73
CA PRO A 323 10.61 -0.50 -30.01
C PRO A 323 10.83 -0.41 -28.51
N CYS A 324 9.87 0.16 -27.82
CA CYS A 324 9.87 0.38 -26.40
C CYS A 324 8.64 -0.25 -25.76
N VAL A 325 8.74 -0.55 -24.48
CA VAL A 325 7.62 -0.88 -23.59
C VAL A 325 7.34 0.32 -22.70
N SER A 326 6.11 0.82 -22.72
CA SER A 326 5.63 1.80 -21.77
C SER A 326 4.87 1.11 -20.64
N THR A 327 5.20 1.42 -19.40
CA THR A 327 4.54 0.98 -18.17
C THR A 327 3.60 2.07 -17.71
N ASN A 328 2.33 1.72 -17.47
CA ASN A 328 1.27 2.67 -17.17
C ASN A 328 0.46 2.23 -15.95
N VAL A 329 -0.13 3.19 -15.26
CA VAL A 329 -1.03 3.01 -14.12
C VAL A 329 -2.32 3.74 -14.37
N VAL A 330 -3.42 3.24 -13.81
CA VAL A 330 -4.71 3.92 -13.86
C VAL A 330 -4.70 5.12 -12.92
N ALA A 331 -5.08 6.27 -13.43
CA ALA A 331 -5.33 7.48 -12.66
C ALA A 331 -6.79 7.90 -12.83
N LEU A 332 -7.44 8.26 -11.74
CA LEU A 332 -8.81 8.74 -11.74
C LEU A 332 -8.84 10.27 -11.74
N HIS A 333 -9.44 10.86 -12.77
CA HIS A 333 -9.66 12.30 -12.87
C HIS A 333 -11.15 12.57 -12.88
N GLY A 334 -11.69 13.10 -11.77
CA GLY A 334 -13.13 13.32 -11.63
C GLY A 334 -13.95 12.04 -11.78
N GLY A 335 -13.47 10.92 -11.22
CA GLY A 335 -14.10 9.59 -11.28
C GLY A 335 -13.94 8.88 -12.64
N LYS A 336 -13.29 9.48 -13.62
CA LYS A 336 -13.05 8.85 -14.93
C LYS A 336 -11.65 8.27 -14.99
N PRO A 337 -11.50 6.97 -15.39
CA PRO A 337 -10.20 6.35 -15.53
C PRO A 337 -9.45 6.92 -16.73
N SER A 338 -8.15 7.13 -16.55
CA SER A 338 -7.19 7.48 -17.60
C SER A 338 -5.89 6.73 -17.31
N LEU A 339 -5.05 6.55 -18.34
CA LEU A 339 -3.76 5.91 -18.18
C LEU A 339 -2.67 6.98 -18.03
N ARG A 340 -1.86 6.84 -16.99
CA ARG A 340 -0.69 7.67 -16.73
C ARG A 340 0.57 6.83 -16.97
N GLU A 341 1.42 7.28 -17.88
CA GLU A 341 2.72 6.68 -18.14
C GLU A 341 3.65 6.90 -16.93
N LEU A 342 4.31 5.84 -16.50
CA LEU A 342 5.30 5.85 -15.42
C LEU A 342 6.72 5.82 -15.98
N LYS A 343 6.97 4.95 -16.97
CA LYS A 343 8.29 4.80 -17.60
C LYS A 343 8.17 4.21 -19.00
N VAL A 344 9.20 4.48 -19.80
CA VAL A 344 9.40 3.86 -21.11
C VAL A 344 10.79 3.24 -21.13
N GLU A 345 10.88 1.99 -21.54
CA GLU A 345 12.12 1.22 -21.62
C GLU A 345 12.26 0.60 -23.01
N LEU A 346 13.50 0.45 -23.49
CA LEU A 346 13.75 -0.28 -24.72
C LEU A 346 13.27 -1.73 -24.57
N PHE A 347 12.59 -2.22 -25.59
CA PHE A 347 12.23 -3.64 -25.65
C PHE A 347 13.45 -4.45 -26.05
N GLU A 348 13.91 -5.35 -25.17
CA GLU A 348 14.97 -6.31 -25.43
C GLU A 348 14.34 -7.68 -25.73
N ASP A 349 14.60 -8.22 -26.93
CA ASP A 349 13.99 -9.46 -27.43
C ASP A 349 14.43 -10.75 -26.66
N ALA A 350 15.16 -10.59 -25.55
CA ALA A 350 15.81 -11.69 -24.84
C ALA A 350 14.99 -12.32 -23.70
N ALA A 351 13.80 -11.82 -23.40
CA ALA A 351 12.92 -12.45 -22.40
C ALA A 351 11.50 -12.59 -22.97
N PRO A 352 10.97 -13.82 -23.12
CA PRO A 352 9.56 -13.97 -23.43
C PRO A 352 8.77 -13.35 -22.27
N VAL A 353 7.96 -12.33 -22.57
CA VAL A 353 6.88 -11.91 -21.68
C VAL A 353 6.04 -13.16 -21.49
N GLN A 354 6.05 -13.74 -20.28
CA GLN A 354 5.19 -14.86 -19.96
C GLN A 354 3.75 -14.32 -19.94
N LEU A 355 3.10 -14.37 -21.07
CA LEU A 355 1.64 -14.31 -21.13
C LEU A 355 1.16 -15.59 -20.45
N VAL A 356 0.79 -15.49 -19.18
CA VAL A 356 0.18 -16.62 -18.45
C VAL A 356 -1.16 -16.87 -19.11
N ASP A 357 -1.30 -18.05 -19.71
CA ASP A 357 -2.53 -18.53 -20.31
C ASP A 357 -3.60 -18.65 -19.20
N GLU A 358 -4.70 -17.93 -19.31
CA GLU A 358 -5.78 -17.84 -18.31
C GLU A 358 -6.36 -19.22 -17.89
N THR A 359 -6.09 -20.26 -18.65
CA THR A 359 -6.59 -21.62 -18.38
C THR A 359 -5.85 -22.35 -17.25
N LYS A 360 -4.71 -21.85 -16.75
CA LYS A 360 -3.93 -22.49 -15.67
C LYS A 360 -4.05 -21.83 -14.31
N ALA A 361 -4.62 -20.63 -14.21
CA ALA A 361 -4.80 -19.92 -12.93
C ALA A 361 -5.94 -20.49 -12.07
N SER A 362 -6.83 -21.34 -12.65
CA SER A 362 -7.95 -21.93 -11.92
C SER A 362 -7.58 -23.15 -11.06
N ASP A 363 -6.46 -23.82 -11.33
CA ASP A 363 -6.12 -25.08 -10.65
C ASP A 363 -5.20 -24.90 -9.42
N GLU A 364 -4.47 -23.77 -9.30
CA GLU A 364 -3.63 -23.52 -8.13
C GLU A 364 -4.35 -22.80 -6.98
N ALA A 365 -5.48 -22.15 -7.25
CA ALA A 365 -6.28 -21.49 -6.21
C ALA A 365 -7.13 -22.48 -5.37
N ALA A 366 -7.23 -23.76 -5.78
CA ALA A 366 -7.99 -24.78 -5.08
C ALA A 366 -7.19 -25.53 -3.98
N GLY A 367 -5.91 -25.20 -3.78
CA GLY A 367 -4.97 -25.93 -2.92
C GLY A 367 -4.70 -25.33 -1.53
N PHE A 368 -5.18 -24.14 -1.20
CA PHE A 368 -5.05 -23.55 0.12
C PHE A 368 -6.42 -23.28 0.74
N GLY A 369 -7.13 -24.36 1.07
CA GLY A 369 -8.19 -24.33 2.04
C GLY A 369 -7.60 -24.65 3.42
N LEU A 370 -7.43 -23.60 4.23
CA LEU A 370 -7.53 -23.62 5.70
C LEU A 370 -7.60 -22.19 6.18
#